data_e3fa404a6fe9678e02e9d7d737860bd1
#
_entry.id   e3fa404a6fe9678e02e9d7d737860bd1
#
_cell.length_a   1.000
_cell.length_b   1.000
_cell.length_c   1.000
_cell.angle_alpha   90.00
_cell.angle_beta   90.00
_cell.angle_gamma   90.00
#
_symmetry.space_group_name_H-M   'P 1'
#
loop_
_entity.id
_entity.type
_entity.pdbx_description
1 polymer ?
#
loop_
_entity_poly.entity_id
_entity_poly.type
_entity_poly.pdbx_seq_one_letter_code
_entity_poly.pdbx_strand_id
1 'polypeptide(L)'
;MEKRFYRHNGPFALECGGVLEEMEICYHISREYTAEKSAEKKVVWITHALTANSDPTDWWDVLVGEGKFFDPRKYTIVCANILGSCYGSTSPCSINPATGKPYLLDFPKTTVRDIAQCHNLLLEHLGLDKVDLLIGGSVGGFQALEWSIMYPQKIKNLVLLACNCRFTPWGSAFNESMRMALYTDPSFEKQEFAEIAEWEDFSTKRGEGGNRVVGKKIEPLGGKAGLAAARSIALISYRSFEGYNTTQAESNEDCIFPQRAGSYQRYQGKKLVDRFDAYSYLSMLNLTDSHNVGRYRGGVEKAMEMVTANTVCVGIDSDGLFPTCEQKFMAQHIPGAKYMEITSAFGHDGFLLEWKQIKDIVESENLI
;
A
#
# COMPACT_ATOMS: atom_id res chain seq x y z
N MET A 1 9.16 9.42 -11.76
CA MET A 1 8.88 10.08 -10.46
C MET A 1 10.21 10.44 -9.78
N GLU A 2 10.21 11.32 -8.80
CA GLU A 2 11.37 11.68 -7.98
C GLU A 2 11.14 11.23 -6.55
N LYS A 3 12.11 10.50 -5.97
CA LYS A 3 12.08 10.05 -4.59
C LYS A 3 12.49 11.19 -3.67
N ARG A 4 11.69 11.47 -2.65
CA ARG A 4 11.96 12.48 -1.62
C ARG A 4 11.61 11.95 -0.23
N PHE A 5 12.01 12.68 0.81
CA PHE A 5 11.75 12.35 2.20
C PHE A 5 11.15 13.54 2.92
N TYR A 6 10.14 13.28 3.74
CA TYR A 6 9.58 14.22 4.70
C TYR A 6 9.96 13.79 6.10
N ARG A 7 10.63 14.65 6.84
CA ARG A 7 10.93 14.44 8.27
C ARG A 7 9.98 15.27 9.11
N HIS A 8 9.29 14.60 10.03
CA HIS A 8 8.42 15.27 10.98
C HIS A 8 9.26 15.98 12.07
N ASN A 9 8.84 17.17 12.44
CA ASN A 9 9.51 17.93 13.52
C ASN A 9 8.97 17.50 14.88
N GLY A 10 9.79 16.79 15.66
CA GLY A 10 9.46 16.30 16.99
C GLY A 10 8.75 14.94 16.99
N PRO A 11 8.37 14.46 18.18
CA PRO A 11 7.75 13.17 18.37
C PRO A 11 6.39 13.04 17.67
N PHE A 12 6.15 11.91 17.01
CA PHE A 12 4.88 11.58 16.37
C PHE A 12 4.10 10.60 17.25
N ALA A 13 2.98 11.07 17.81
CA ALA A 13 2.10 10.26 18.64
C ALA A 13 1.23 9.33 17.78
N LEU A 14 1.19 8.05 18.14
CA LEU A 14 0.41 7.02 17.45
C LEU A 14 -0.95 6.80 18.15
N GLU A 15 -1.96 6.44 17.39
CA GLU A 15 -3.32 6.16 17.90
C GLU A 15 -3.31 5.10 19.00
N CYS A 16 -2.41 4.11 18.94
CA CYS A 16 -2.25 3.07 19.94
C CYS A 16 -1.58 3.52 21.25
N GLY A 17 -1.18 4.79 21.37
CA GLY A 17 -0.50 5.35 22.55
C GLY A 17 1.03 5.22 22.53
N GLY A 18 1.61 4.67 21.45
CA GLY A 18 3.06 4.71 21.22
C GLY A 18 3.51 6.05 20.67
N VAL A 19 4.82 6.28 20.67
CA VAL A 19 5.44 7.49 20.10
C VAL A 19 6.63 7.08 19.25
N LEU A 20 6.76 7.67 18.08
CA LEU A 20 7.97 7.66 17.28
C LEU A 20 8.70 8.98 17.53
N GLU A 21 9.87 8.93 18.18
CA GLU A 21 10.66 10.10 18.48
C GLU A 21 11.18 10.79 17.21
N GLU A 22 11.43 10.01 16.17
CA GLU A 22 11.79 10.46 14.83
C GLU A 22 10.87 9.75 13.82
N MET A 23 10.19 10.52 12.98
CA MET A 23 9.34 9.97 11.94
C MET A 23 9.72 10.57 10.58
N GLU A 24 10.02 9.69 9.63
CA GLU A 24 10.33 10.04 8.25
C GLU A 24 9.40 9.28 7.30
N ILE A 25 8.89 9.97 6.29
CA ILE A 25 8.07 9.40 5.21
C ILE A 25 8.82 9.53 3.90
N CYS A 26 9.13 8.39 3.29
CA CYS A 26 9.59 8.33 1.90
C CYS A 26 8.39 8.51 0.97
N TYR A 27 8.55 9.32 -0.07
CA TYR A 27 7.48 9.51 -1.08
C TYR A 27 8.08 9.74 -2.46
N HIS A 28 7.27 9.46 -3.48
CA HIS A 28 7.58 9.85 -4.84
C HIS A 28 6.62 10.94 -5.31
N ILE A 29 7.18 11.90 -6.04
CA ILE A 29 6.43 13.03 -6.61
C ILE A 29 6.85 13.26 -8.06
N SER A 30 6.00 13.91 -8.85
CA SER A 30 6.34 14.34 -10.22
C SER A 30 7.63 15.19 -10.21
N ARG A 31 8.61 14.87 -11.08
CA ARG A 31 9.97 15.43 -11.05
C ARG A 31 10.02 16.96 -11.09
N GLU A 32 9.11 17.59 -11.82
CA GLU A 32 9.08 19.04 -11.99
C GLU A 32 8.27 19.75 -10.90
N TYR A 33 7.96 19.05 -9.82
CA TYR A 33 7.18 19.64 -8.73
C TYR A 33 7.96 20.74 -8.02
N THR A 34 7.38 21.95 -8.03
CA THR A 34 7.66 23.04 -7.08
C THR A 34 6.33 23.59 -6.58
N ALA A 35 6.29 24.15 -5.37
CA ALA A 35 5.05 24.68 -4.81
C ALA A 35 4.39 25.74 -5.72
N GLU A 36 5.20 26.55 -6.42
CA GLU A 36 4.71 27.58 -7.34
C GLU A 36 4.10 26.98 -8.62
N LYS A 37 4.68 25.90 -9.15
CA LYS A 37 4.17 25.22 -10.36
C LYS A 37 2.98 24.31 -10.09
N SER A 38 2.76 23.88 -8.84
CA SER A 38 1.65 22.99 -8.49
C SER A 38 0.29 23.69 -8.56
N ALA A 39 0.24 25.01 -8.40
CA ALA A 39 -1.00 25.79 -8.52
C ALA A 39 -1.67 25.66 -9.90
N GLU A 40 -0.93 25.22 -10.93
CA GLU A 40 -1.41 25.08 -12.30
C GLU A 40 -1.82 23.64 -12.66
N LYS A 41 -1.40 22.62 -11.87
CA LYS A 41 -1.66 21.21 -12.17
C LYS A 41 -2.59 20.60 -11.14
N LYS A 42 -3.53 19.76 -11.59
CA LYS A 42 -4.36 18.94 -10.70
C LYS A 42 -3.49 17.93 -9.94
N VAL A 43 -3.81 17.70 -8.68
CA VAL A 43 -3.10 16.79 -7.77
C VAL A 43 -3.75 15.43 -7.80
N VAL A 44 -3.00 14.42 -8.21
CA VAL A 44 -3.36 12.99 -8.09
C VAL A 44 -2.56 12.38 -6.95
N TRP A 45 -3.24 11.91 -5.92
CA TRP A 45 -2.62 11.22 -4.81
C TRP A 45 -2.95 9.74 -4.86
N ILE A 46 -1.91 8.92 -4.98
CA ILE A 46 -2.05 7.46 -5.07
C ILE A 46 -1.63 6.87 -3.73
N THR A 47 -2.49 6.04 -3.14
CA THR A 47 -2.17 5.28 -1.93
C THR A 47 -1.89 3.83 -2.29
N HIS A 48 -0.68 3.34 -1.95
CA HIS A 48 -0.23 2.03 -2.38
C HIS A 48 -0.76 0.87 -1.50
N ALA A 49 -0.79 -0.33 -2.09
CA ALA A 49 -1.22 -1.56 -1.43
C ALA A 49 -0.13 -2.15 -0.52
N LEU A 50 -0.48 -3.21 0.25
CA LEU A 50 0.25 -3.82 1.37
C LEU A 50 1.78 -3.92 1.17
N THR A 51 2.24 -4.50 0.07
CA THR A 51 3.67 -4.72 -0.21
C THR A 51 4.18 -3.97 -1.44
N ALA A 52 3.43 -2.99 -1.93
CA ALA A 52 3.90 -2.04 -2.92
C ALA A 52 4.74 -0.94 -2.25
N ASN A 53 5.24 0.00 -3.03
CA ASN A 53 6.09 1.09 -2.57
C ASN A 53 5.56 2.45 -3.04
N SER A 54 6.25 3.52 -2.71
CA SER A 54 5.86 4.88 -3.08
C SER A 54 6.13 5.25 -4.55
N ASP A 55 6.77 4.40 -5.36
CA ASP A 55 6.90 4.65 -6.80
C ASP A 55 5.79 3.93 -7.58
N PRO A 56 4.67 4.61 -7.92
CA PRO A 56 3.59 3.97 -8.66
C PRO A 56 3.98 3.60 -10.10
N THR A 57 5.10 4.09 -10.61
CA THR A 57 5.62 3.68 -11.93
C THR A 57 6.28 2.30 -11.90
N ASP A 58 6.57 1.75 -10.70
CA ASP A 58 7.12 0.40 -10.52
C ASP A 58 6.03 -0.69 -10.53
N TRP A 59 4.88 -0.41 -9.93
CA TRP A 59 3.84 -1.45 -9.73
C TRP A 59 2.51 -1.14 -10.46
N TRP A 60 2.34 0.07 -10.98
CA TRP A 60 1.17 0.50 -11.76
C TRP A 60 1.60 1.18 -13.08
N ASP A 61 2.68 0.72 -13.66
CA ASP A 61 3.33 1.25 -14.86
C ASP A 61 2.40 1.32 -16.08
N VAL A 62 1.35 0.51 -16.10
CA VAL A 62 0.31 0.53 -17.15
C VAL A 62 -0.59 1.76 -17.06
N LEU A 63 -0.75 2.34 -15.87
CA LEU A 63 -1.63 3.48 -15.59
C LEU A 63 -0.86 4.78 -15.31
N VAL A 64 0.33 4.68 -14.68
CA VAL A 64 1.14 5.80 -14.22
C VAL A 64 2.47 5.87 -14.97
N GLY A 65 2.80 7.03 -15.51
CA GLY A 65 4.05 7.26 -16.21
C GLY A 65 3.90 8.25 -17.37
N GLU A 66 5.01 8.60 -17.99
CA GLU A 66 5.00 9.50 -19.16
C GLU A 66 4.20 8.89 -20.32
N GLY A 67 3.23 9.64 -20.84
CA GLY A 67 2.32 9.18 -21.90
C GLY A 67 1.24 8.20 -21.43
N LYS A 68 1.18 7.87 -20.15
CA LYS A 68 0.12 7.05 -19.56
C LYS A 68 -1.07 7.91 -19.11
N PHE A 69 -2.10 7.27 -18.54
CA PHE A 69 -3.28 8.00 -18.07
C PHE A 69 -2.92 9.04 -17.00
N PHE A 70 -2.24 8.63 -15.95
CA PHE A 70 -1.66 9.52 -14.96
C PHE A 70 -0.22 9.89 -15.39
N ASP A 71 -0.12 10.89 -16.25
CA ASP A 71 1.14 11.40 -16.77
C ASP A 71 1.71 12.47 -15.83
N PRO A 72 2.90 12.27 -15.23
CA PRO A 72 3.51 13.21 -14.30
C PRO A 72 3.85 14.57 -14.93
N ARG A 73 3.84 14.68 -16.26
CA ARG A 73 3.98 15.98 -16.94
C ARG A 73 2.68 16.79 -16.91
N LYS A 74 1.53 16.12 -16.81
CA LYS A 74 0.20 16.75 -16.79
C LYS A 74 -0.33 16.98 -15.38
N TYR A 75 -0.01 16.06 -14.46
CA TYR A 75 -0.49 16.04 -13.09
C TYR A 75 0.65 16.16 -12.08
N THR A 76 0.38 16.77 -10.94
CA THR A 76 1.19 16.59 -9.76
C THR A 76 0.80 15.26 -9.12
N ILE A 77 1.59 14.21 -9.36
CA ILE A 77 1.34 12.87 -8.81
C ILE A 77 2.17 12.72 -7.55
N VAL A 78 1.54 12.29 -6.46
CA VAL A 78 2.18 11.99 -5.17
C VAL A 78 1.80 10.59 -4.73
N CYS A 79 2.77 9.84 -4.25
CA CYS A 79 2.55 8.57 -3.55
C CYS A 79 3.51 8.49 -2.37
N ALA A 80 2.98 8.33 -1.16
CA ALA A 80 3.76 8.20 0.06
C ALA A 80 3.88 6.73 0.46
N ASN A 81 5.07 6.33 0.93
CA ASN A 81 5.29 4.99 1.46
C ASN A 81 4.71 4.88 2.87
N ILE A 82 3.98 3.81 3.12
CA ILE A 82 3.32 3.54 4.41
C ILE A 82 4.34 3.50 5.54
N LEU A 83 4.05 4.18 6.65
CA LEU A 83 4.80 4.10 7.90
C LEU A 83 4.78 2.64 8.41
N GLY A 84 5.95 2.07 8.66
CA GLY A 84 6.12 0.66 9.00
C GLY A 84 6.47 -0.25 7.81
N SER A 85 6.44 0.26 6.56
CA SER A 85 6.88 -0.46 5.37
C SER A 85 8.37 -0.23 5.09
N CYS A 86 9.07 -1.26 4.58
CA CYS A 86 10.53 -1.28 4.40
C CYS A 86 11.09 -0.40 3.26
N TYR A 87 10.25 0.38 2.58
CA TYR A 87 10.67 1.14 1.40
C TYR A 87 11.03 2.60 1.69
N GLY A 88 11.64 2.85 2.85
CA GLY A 88 12.29 4.14 3.17
C GLY A 88 11.53 5.02 4.16
N SER A 89 10.27 4.77 4.50
CA SER A 89 9.63 5.39 5.66
C SER A 89 10.11 4.74 6.96
N THR A 90 9.98 5.43 8.09
CA THR A 90 10.27 4.86 9.41
C THR A 90 9.55 3.52 9.57
N SER A 91 10.28 2.48 9.93
CA SER A 91 9.85 1.07 9.89
C SER A 91 10.55 0.24 10.96
N PRO A 92 10.23 -1.04 11.11
CA PRO A 92 10.97 -1.96 11.98
C PRO A 92 12.48 -1.97 11.75
N CYS A 93 12.93 -1.69 10.52
CA CYS A 93 14.36 -1.59 10.20
C CYS A 93 15.00 -0.24 10.51
N SER A 94 14.24 0.75 10.95
CA SER A 94 14.77 2.06 11.38
C SER A 94 15.42 1.94 12.75
N ILE A 95 16.44 2.76 12.98
CA ILE A 95 17.11 2.82 14.29
C ILE A 95 16.18 3.49 15.30
N ASN A 96 15.98 2.84 16.44
CA ASN A 96 15.31 3.42 17.58
C ASN A 96 16.26 4.37 18.30
N PRO A 97 15.99 5.69 18.35
CA PRO A 97 16.89 6.66 18.98
C PRO A 97 17.17 6.38 20.46
N ALA A 98 16.25 5.75 21.16
CA ALA A 98 16.39 5.43 22.58
C ALA A 98 17.39 4.30 22.85
N THR A 99 17.60 3.38 21.90
CA THR A 99 18.44 2.19 22.09
C THR A 99 19.67 2.18 21.18
N GLY A 100 19.67 2.96 20.09
CA GLY A 100 20.70 2.93 19.05
C GLY A 100 20.68 1.64 18.20
N LYS A 101 19.62 0.82 18.30
CA LYS A 101 19.42 -0.44 17.55
C LYS A 101 18.17 -0.35 16.72
N PRO A 102 18.02 -1.18 15.65
CA PRO A 102 16.76 -1.23 14.91
C PRO A 102 15.61 -1.66 15.81
N TYR A 103 14.41 -1.16 15.52
CA TYR A 103 13.20 -1.51 16.28
C TYR A 103 12.84 -2.99 16.18
N LEU A 104 12.86 -3.58 15.00
CA LEU A 104 12.43 -4.94 14.69
C LEU A 104 11.05 -5.27 15.32
N LEU A 105 10.96 -6.22 16.26
CA LEU A 105 9.71 -6.58 16.95
C LEU A 105 9.22 -5.50 17.93
N ASP A 106 10.10 -4.59 18.36
CA ASP A 106 9.77 -3.47 19.24
C ASP A 106 9.18 -2.27 18.47
N PHE A 107 9.02 -2.37 17.16
CA PHE A 107 8.39 -1.31 16.38
C PHE A 107 6.96 -1.09 16.85
N PRO A 108 6.58 0.15 17.20
CA PRO A 108 5.23 0.41 17.73
C PRO A 108 4.18 0.10 16.67
N LYS A 109 3.03 -0.41 17.11
CA LYS A 109 1.91 -0.70 16.20
C LYS A 109 1.36 0.60 15.63
N THR A 110 1.37 0.71 14.33
CA THR A 110 0.73 1.80 13.58
C THR A 110 -0.68 1.42 13.16
N THR A 111 -1.54 2.40 12.98
CA THR A 111 -2.92 2.22 12.51
C THR A 111 -3.15 2.94 11.18
N VAL A 112 -4.25 2.62 10.50
CA VAL A 112 -4.64 3.32 9.27
C VAL A 112 -4.86 4.82 9.51
N ARG A 113 -5.26 5.23 10.74
CA ARG A 113 -5.38 6.65 11.12
C ARG A 113 -4.04 7.35 11.20
N ASP A 114 -3.03 6.69 11.72
CA ASP A 114 -1.66 7.23 11.75
C ASP A 114 -1.16 7.48 10.32
N ILE A 115 -1.47 6.56 9.38
CA ILE A 115 -1.10 6.73 7.98
C ILE A 115 -1.89 7.88 7.32
N ALA A 116 -3.18 8.00 7.59
CA ALA A 116 -3.98 9.12 7.10
C ALA A 116 -3.45 10.47 7.63
N GLN A 117 -3.00 10.53 8.88
CA GLN A 117 -2.33 11.69 9.46
C GLN A 117 -1.00 11.97 8.75
N CYS A 118 -0.19 10.95 8.45
CA CYS A 118 1.05 11.11 7.68
C CYS A 118 0.80 11.70 6.29
N HIS A 119 -0.23 11.24 5.59
CA HIS A 119 -0.62 11.81 4.29
C HIS A 119 -0.98 13.29 4.41
N ASN A 120 -1.74 13.67 5.43
CA ASN A 120 -2.12 15.08 5.63
C ASN A 120 -0.92 15.96 5.97
N LEU A 121 -0.02 15.50 6.84
CA LEU A 121 1.22 16.22 7.16
C LEU A 121 2.11 16.38 5.92
N LEU A 122 2.20 15.36 5.08
CA LEU A 122 2.95 15.46 3.83
C LEU A 122 2.28 16.43 2.84
N LEU A 123 0.94 16.43 2.73
CA LEU A 123 0.20 17.38 1.91
C LEU A 123 0.52 18.84 2.32
N GLU A 124 0.50 19.10 3.63
CA GLU A 124 0.83 20.42 4.20
C GLU A 124 2.29 20.80 3.96
N HIS A 125 3.23 19.86 4.16
CA HIS A 125 4.66 20.05 3.87
C HIS A 125 4.91 20.42 2.41
N LEU A 126 4.17 19.82 1.49
CA LEU A 126 4.24 20.11 0.08
C LEU A 126 3.58 21.46 -0.30
N GLY A 127 2.92 22.14 0.62
CA GLY A 127 2.20 23.38 0.33
C GLY A 127 0.99 23.17 -0.58
N LEU A 128 0.41 21.94 -0.56
CA LEU A 128 -0.77 21.59 -1.34
C LEU A 128 -2.03 21.80 -0.49
N ASP A 129 -3.00 22.52 -1.01
CA ASP A 129 -4.26 22.78 -0.30
C ASP A 129 -5.22 21.61 -0.33
N LYS A 130 -5.31 20.94 -1.49
CA LYS A 130 -6.28 19.87 -1.79
C LYS A 130 -5.70 18.82 -2.73
N VAL A 131 -6.29 17.64 -2.67
CA VAL A 131 -6.12 16.54 -3.61
C VAL A 131 -7.30 16.55 -4.58
N ASP A 132 -7.04 16.68 -5.88
CA ASP A 132 -8.09 16.63 -6.91
C ASP A 132 -8.62 15.22 -7.10
N LEU A 133 -7.75 14.22 -7.07
CA LEU A 133 -8.11 12.81 -7.11
C LEU A 133 -7.25 12.01 -6.11
N LEU A 134 -7.89 11.43 -5.12
CA LEU A 134 -7.32 10.41 -4.24
C LEU A 134 -7.77 9.03 -4.71
N ILE A 135 -6.82 8.16 -5.02
CA ILE A 135 -7.10 6.81 -5.53
C ILE A 135 -6.24 5.76 -4.84
N GLY A 136 -6.85 4.68 -4.40
CA GLY A 136 -6.14 3.57 -3.78
C GLY A 136 -6.90 2.25 -3.86
N GLY A 137 -6.13 1.17 -4.03
CA GLY A 137 -6.65 -0.20 -4.05
C GLY A 137 -6.25 -0.98 -2.81
N SER A 138 -7.12 -1.89 -2.33
CA SER A 138 -6.85 -2.72 -1.16
C SER A 138 -6.52 -1.88 0.09
N VAL A 139 -5.38 -2.11 0.72
CA VAL A 139 -4.88 -1.30 1.84
C VAL A 139 -4.71 0.18 1.45
N GLY A 140 -4.44 0.47 0.18
CA GLY A 140 -4.47 1.84 -0.34
C GLY A 140 -5.85 2.48 -0.20
N GLY A 141 -6.91 1.71 -0.46
CA GLY A 141 -8.29 2.16 -0.26
C GLY A 141 -8.61 2.43 1.22
N PHE A 142 -8.05 1.65 2.16
CA PHE A 142 -8.20 1.92 3.60
C PHE A 142 -7.62 3.28 3.99
N GLN A 143 -6.41 3.57 3.50
CA GLN A 143 -5.72 4.84 3.73
C GLN A 143 -6.54 6.01 3.15
N ALA A 144 -7.01 5.85 1.90
CA ALA A 144 -7.78 6.86 1.20
C ALA A 144 -9.11 7.16 1.89
N LEU A 145 -9.86 6.12 2.29
CA LEU A 145 -11.12 6.28 3.00
C LEU A 145 -10.93 6.95 4.37
N GLU A 146 -9.98 6.48 5.18
CA GLU A 146 -9.72 7.04 6.50
C GLU A 146 -9.26 8.50 6.39
N TRP A 147 -8.39 8.83 5.41
CA TRP A 147 -7.95 10.20 5.19
C TRP A 147 -9.10 11.12 4.78
N SER A 148 -10.00 10.66 3.91
CA SER A 148 -11.18 11.43 3.49
C SER A 148 -12.18 11.67 4.62
N ILE A 149 -12.25 10.78 5.61
CA ILE A 149 -13.06 10.93 6.82
C ILE A 149 -12.40 11.90 7.81
N MET A 150 -11.09 11.79 8.03
CA MET A 150 -10.36 12.63 8.97
C MET A 150 -10.24 14.08 8.49
N TYR A 151 -10.11 14.28 7.18
CA TYR A 151 -9.87 15.60 6.57
C TYR A 151 -10.77 15.82 5.35
N PRO A 152 -12.10 15.85 5.53
CA PRO A 152 -13.07 15.82 4.43
C PRO A 152 -12.92 16.96 3.44
N GLN A 153 -12.41 18.13 3.89
CA GLN A 153 -12.23 19.30 3.02
C GLN A 153 -10.97 19.23 2.13
N LYS A 154 -10.10 18.25 2.36
CA LYS A 154 -8.85 18.10 1.62
C LYS A 154 -8.99 17.27 0.34
N ILE A 155 -10.03 16.47 0.20
CA ILE A 155 -10.22 15.54 -0.91
C ILE A 155 -11.41 15.96 -1.76
N LYS A 156 -11.19 16.16 -3.06
CA LYS A 156 -12.24 16.54 -4.00
C LYS A 156 -12.94 15.33 -4.60
N ASN A 157 -12.17 14.40 -5.15
CA ASN A 157 -12.67 13.15 -5.73
C ASN A 157 -11.94 11.97 -5.10
N LEU A 158 -12.67 10.87 -4.85
CA LEU A 158 -12.19 9.67 -4.17
C LEU A 158 -12.53 8.42 -4.96
N VAL A 159 -11.53 7.59 -5.25
CA VAL A 159 -11.73 6.28 -5.88
C VAL A 159 -11.21 5.19 -4.96
N LEU A 160 -12.11 4.35 -4.51
CA LEU A 160 -11.86 3.23 -3.60
C LEU A 160 -11.95 1.92 -4.39
N LEU A 161 -10.80 1.27 -4.63
CA LEU A 161 -10.72 0.06 -5.43
C LEU A 161 -10.57 -1.17 -4.53
N ALA A 162 -11.44 -2.18 -4.67
CA ALA A 162 -11.30 -3.48 -4.01
C ALA A 162 -10.92 -3.37 -2.52
N CYS A 163 -11.66 -2.60 -1.76
CA CYS A 163 -11.42 -2.35 -0.33
C CYS A 163 -12.73 -2.35 0.46
N ASN A 164 -12.66 -2.15 1.77
CA ASN A 164 -13.82 -2.08 2.65
C ASN A 164 -13.67 -0.97 3.70
N CYS A 165 -14.71 -0.74 4.50
CA CYS A 165 -14.72 0.28 5.56
C CYS A 165 -14.24 -0.24 6.94
N ARG A 166 -14.08 -1.55 7.07
CA ARG A 166 -13.52 -2.22 8.25
C ARG A 166 -12.93 -3.56 7.84
N PHE A 167 -11.81 -3.91 8.45
CA PHE A 167 -11.20 -5.21 8.21
C PHE A 167 -12.10 -6.31 8.78
N THR A 168 -12.47 -7.27 7.94
CA THR A 168 -13.44 -8.30 8.29
C THR A 168 -12.80 -9.47 9.04
N PRO A 169 -13.57 -10.30 9.79
CA PRO A 169 -13.04 -11.55 10.36
C PRO A 169 -12.43 -12.48 9.31
N TRP A 170 -12.91 -12.46 8.07
CA TRP A 170 -12.32 -13.18 6.94
C TRP A 170 -10.90 -12.73 6.63
N GLY A 171 -10.68 -11.42 6.49
CA GLY A 171 -9.34 -10.85 6.31
C GLY A 171 -8.42 -11.12 7.51
N SER A 172 -8.95 -10.96 8.74
CA SER A 172 -8.19 -11.23 9.97
C SER A 172 -7.77 -12.70 10.09
N ALA A 173 -8.57 -13.65 9.59
CA ALA A 173 -8.20 -15.07 9.58
C ALA A 173 -7.00 -15.33 8.66
N PHE A 174 -6.94 -14.69 7.48
CA PHE A 174 -5.75 -14.73 6.63
C PHE A 174 -4.55 -14.10 7.31
N ASN A 175 -4.71 -12.91 7.91
CA ASN A 175 -3.64 -12.23 8.62
C ASN A 175 -3.07 -13.09 9.75
N GLU A 176 -3.93 -13.73 10.54
CA GLU A 176 -3.47 -14.61 11.61
C GLU A 176 -2.72 -15.83 11.07
N SER A 177 -3.19 -16.46 10.00
CA SER A 177 -2.47 -17.56 9.35
C SER A 177 -1.09 -17.13 8.86
N MET A 178 -0.96 -15.92 8.30
CA MET A 178 0.32 -15.35 7.88
C MET A 178 1.21 -15.02 9.09
N ARG A 179 0.64 -14.50 10.16
CA ARG A 179 1.36 -14.22 11.41
C ARG A 179 1.89 -15.50 12.06
N MET A 180 1.07 -16.55 12.10
CA MET A 180 1.51 -17.88 12.56
C MET A 180 2.69 -18.38 11.72
N ALA A 181 2.65 -18.22 10.39
CA ALA A 181 3.76 -18.60 9.51
C ALA A 181 5.06 -17.84 9.84
N LEU A 182 4.99 -16.54 10.16
CA LEU A 182 6.16 -15.78 10.60
C LEU A 182 6.75 -16.32 11.90
N TYR A 183 5.91 -16.55 12.91
CA TYR A 183 6.36 -17.03 14.23
C TYR A 183 6.79 -18.51 14.26
N THR A 184 6.46 -19.31 13.24
CA THR A 184 7.02 -20.67 13.10
C THR A 184 8.45 -20.70 12.57
N ASP A 185 8.97 -19.58 12.07
CA ASP A 185 10.36 -19.46 11.67
C ASP A 185 11.26 -19.19 12.89
N PRO A 186 12.14 -20.15 13.32
CA PRO A 186 12.94 -19.99 14.54
C PRO A 186 13.93 -18.81 14.49
N SER A 187 14.22 -18.28 13.30
CA SER A 187 15.12 -17.14 13.14
C SER A 187 14.43 -15.80 13.36
N PHE A 188 13.08 -15.77 13.28
CA PHE A 188 12.32 -14.51 13.37
C PHE A 188 12.46 -13.85 14.75
N GLU A 189 12.26 -14.60 15.83
CA GLU A 189 12.35 -14.07 17.18
C GLU A 189 13.78 -13.75 17.65
N LYS A 190 14.81 -14.23 16.94
CA LYS A 190 16.21 -13.92 17.27
C LYS A 190 16.57 -12.46 16.97
N GLN A 191 15.83 -11.80 16.10
CA GLN A 191 16.01 -10.40 15.75
C GLN A 191 17.45 -10.06 15.29
N GLU A 192 18.09 -11.00 14.60
CA GLU A 192 19.43 -10.80 14.05
C GLU A 192 19.37 -9.88 12.82
N PHE A 193 20.34 -8.98 12.72
CA PHE A 193 20.45 -8.02 11.61
C PHE A 193 21.89 -7.77 11.23
N ALA A 194 22.11 -7.24 10.02
CA ALA A 194 23.38 -6.71 9.56
C ALA A 194 23.21 -5.24 9.14
N GLU A 195 24.26 -4.45 9.32
CA GLU A 195 24.38 -3.17 8.66
C GLU A 195 25.05 -3.37 7.30
N ILE A 196 24.36 -3.01 6.24
CA ILE A 196 24.89 -3.12 4.88
C ILE A 196 24.97 -1.74 4.23
N ALA A 197 25.87 -1.61 3.25
CA ALA A 197 25.96 -0.38 2.46
C ALA A 197 24.66 -0.17 1.67
N GLU A 198 24.11 1.03 1.74
CA GLU A 198 23.03 1.47 0.88
C GLU A 198 23.61 2.08 -0.39
N TRP A 199 23.24 1.53 -1.52
CA TRP A 199 23.71 1.93 -2.84
C TRP A 199 22.64 2.70 -3.59
N GLU A 200 23.02 3.77 -4.27
CA GLU A 200 22.18 4.52 -5.19
C GLU A 200 22.78 4.46 -6.58
N ASP A 201 21.97 4.12 -7.56
CA ASP A 201 22.33 4.24 -8.98
C ASP A 201 22.30 5.72 -9.37
N PHE A 202 23.37 6.17 -10.01
CA PHE A 202 23.40 7.51 -10.56
C PHE A 202 23.82 7.48 -12.04
N SER A 203 23.22 8.35 -12.83
CA SER A 203 23.63 8.59 -14.20
C SER A 203 24.13 10.03 -14.34
N THR A 204 25.27 10.22 -14.97
CA THR A 204 25.76 11.56 -15.33
C THR A 204 25.22 11.98 -16.68
N LYS A 205 25.11 13.30 -16.92
CA LYS A 205 24.72 13.87 -18.23
C LYS A 205 25.63 13.44 -19.40
N ARG A 206 26.76 12.79 -19.10
CA ARG A 206 27.74 12.29 -20.10
C ARG A 206 27.62 10.80 -20.38
N GLY A 207 26.58 10.12 -19.85
CA GLY A 207 26.37 8.68 -20.08
C GLY A 207 27.24 7.78 -19.20
N GLU A 208 28.04 8.32 -18.28
CA GLU A 208 28.73 7.57 -17.24
C GLU A 208 27.77 7.37 -16.08
N GLY A 209 27.33 6.16 -15.88
CA GLY A 209 26.51 5.72 -14.76
C GLY A 209 27.33 4.86 -13.80
N GLY A 210 26.87 4.73 -12.59
CA GLY A 210 27.51 3.87 -11.58
C GLY A 210 26.68 3.83 -10.30
N ASN A 211 27.12 3.00 -9.36
CA ASN A 211 26.54 2.91 -8.03
C ASN A 211 27.45 3.65 -7.05
N ARG A 212 26.86 4.45 -6.17
CA ARG A 212 27.56 5.05 -5.05
C ARG A 212 26.92 4.64 -3.73
N VAL A 213 27.76 4.51 -2.70
CA VAL A 213 27.25 4.33 -1.33
C VAL A 213 26.71 5.66 -0.83
N VAL A 214 25.42 5.69 -0.47
CA VAL A 214 24.74 6.87 0.05
C VAL A 214 24.49 6.78 1.56
N GLY A 215 24.64 5.59 2.14
CA GLY A 215 24.41 5.38 3.55
C GLY A 215 24.59 3.92 3.96
N LYS A 216 24.06 3.62 5.12
CA LYS A 216 23.89 2.26 5.62
C LYS A 216 22.43 2.00 5.86
N LYS A 217 21.99 0.78 5.55
CA LYS A 217 20.66 0.29 5.89
C LYS A 217 20.74 -0.97 6.74
N ILE A 218 19.71 -1.19 7.52
CA ILE A 218 19.54 -2.43 8.29
C ILE A 218 18.94 -3.51 7.36
N GLU A 219 19.60 -4.65 7.32
CA GLU A 219 19.07 -5.87 6.71
C GLU A 219 18.78 -6.90 7.81
N PRO A 220 17.49 -7.18 8.09
CA PRO A 220 17.13 -8.27 8.97
C PRO A 220 17.54 -9.63 8.38
N LEU A 221 18.15 -10.48 9.19
CA LEU A 221 18.63 -11.78 8.75
C LEU A 221 17.60 -12.89 8.98
N GLY A 222 16.71 -12.70 9.97
CA GLY A 222 15.70 -13.68 10.36
C GLY A 222 14.35 -13.54 9.65
N GLY A 223 13.50 -14.56 9.80
CA GLY A 223 12.10 -14.56 9.36
C GLY A 223 11.87 -14.82 7.87
N LYS A 224 12.91 -15.10 7.09
CA LYS A 224 12.82 -15.25 5.63
C LYS A 224 11.94 -16.44 5.20
N ALA A 225 12.04 -17.58 5.88
CA ALA A 225 11.22 -18.75 5.59
C ALA A 225 9.76 -18.52 5.99
N GLY A 226 9.53 -17.90 7.16
CA GLY A 226 8.20 -17.50 7.62
C GLY A 226 7.55 -16.50 6.66
N LEU A 227 8.29 -15.50 6.18
CA LEU A 227 7.79 -14.52 5.19
C LEU A 227 7.42 -15.17 3.86
N ALA A 228 8.23 -16.12 3.37
CA ALA A 228 7.91 -16.87 2.15
C ALA A 228 6.61 -17.67 2.29
N ALA A 229 6.40 -18.31 3.44
CA ALA A 229 5.17 -19.05 3.75
C ALA A 229 3.97 -18.09 3.91
N ALA A 230 4.14 -16.97 4.62
CA ALA A 230 3.11 -15.94 4.75
C ALA A 230 2.69 -15.37 3.38
N ARG A 231 3.65 -15.11 2.48
CA ARG A 231 3.35 -14.67 1.10
C ARG A 231 2.55 -15.71 0.32
N SER A 232 2.88 -16.98 0.49
CA SER A 232 2.16 -18.09 -0.13
C SER A 232 0.69 -18.12 0.29
N ILE A 233 0.40 -17.91 1.58
CA ILE A 233 -0.97 -17.78 2.10
C ILE A 233 -1.68 -16.57 1.50
N ALA A 234 -1.03 -15.41 1.52
CA ALA A 234 -1.58 -14.17 0.97
C ALA A 234 -2.00 -14.30 -0.50
N LEU A 235 -1.18 -14.95 -1.32
CA LEU A 235 -1.47 -15.12 -2.76
C LEU A 235 -2.72 -15.93 -3.05
N ILE A 236 -3.06 -16.89 -2.20
CA ILE A 236 -4.32 -17.64 -2.34
C ILE A 236 -5.51 -16.71 -2.19
N SER A 237 -5.45 -15.74 -1.26
CA SER A 237 -6.52 -14.77 -1.08
C SER A 237 -6.57 -13.68 -2.17
N TYR A 238 -5.44 -13.44 -2.87
CA TYR A 238 -5.38 -12.40 -3.92
C TYR A 238 -5.83 -12.91 -5.28
N ARG A 239 -5.91 -14.21 -5.48
CA ARG A 239 -6.26 -14.81 -6.77
C ARG A 239 -7.66 -15.40 -6.73
N SER A 240 -8.33 -15.43 -7.89
CA SER A 240 -9.56 -16.18 -8.05
C SER A 240 -9.28 -17.67 -8.28
N PHE A 241 -10.28 -18.50 -8.00
CA PHE A 241 -10.24 -19.92 -8.35
C PHE A 241 -9.98 -20.13 -9.86
N GLU A 242 -10.71 -19.39 -10.70
CA GLU A 242 -10.58 -19.46 -12.15
C GLU A 242 -9.18 -19.04 -12.63
N GLY A 243 -8.66 -17.92 -12.13
CA GLY A 243 -7.32 -17.43 -12.47
C GLY A 243 -6.23 -18.42 -12.10
N TYR A 244 -6.35 -19.10 -10.94
CA TYR A 244 -5.41 -20.17 -10.55
C TYR A 244 -5.48 -21.38 -11.48
N ASN A 245 -6.68 -21.90 -11.74
CA ASN A 245 -6.86 -23.08 -12.57
C ASN A 245 -6.43 -22.85 -14.02
N THR A 246 -6.68 -21.65 -14.56
CA THR A 246 -6.24 -21.31 -15.92
C THR A 246 -4.72 -21.17 -16.01
N THR A 247 -4.08 -20.51 -15.02
CA THR A 247 -2.66 -20.15 -15.13
C THR A 247 -1.72 -21.21 -14.57
N GLN A 248 -2.18 -22.05 -13.62
CA GLN A 248 -1.36 -23.04 -12.93
C GLN A 248 -1.75 -24.49 -13.22
N ALA A 249 -2.61 -24.74 -14.21
CA ALA A 249 -2.90 -26.10 -14.67
C ALA A 249 -1.65 -26.81 -15.19
N GLU A 250 -1.51 -28.10 -14.90
CA GLU A 250 -0.46 -28.93 -15.47
C GLU A 250 -0.67 -29.10 -16.99
N SER A 251 0.43 -29.18 -17.72
CA SER A 251 0.40 -29.45 -19.17
C SER A 251 0.12 -30.93 -19.48
N ASN A 252 0.37 -31.82 -18.51
CA ASN A 252 0.08 -33.26 -18.60
C ASN A 252 -0.97 -33.61 -17.54
N GLU A 253 -2.16 -33.98 -17.97
CA GLU A 253 -3.29 -34.36 -17.09
C GLU A 253 -3.04 -35.70 -16.38
N ASP A 254 -2.15 -36.56 -16.89
CA ASP A 254 -1.78 -37.82 -16.28
C ASP A 254 -0.73 -37.68 -15.14
N CYS A 255 -0.40 -36.44 -14.76
CA CYS A 255 0.58 -36.15 -13.71
C CYS A 255 0.02 -36.56 -12.33
N ILE A 256 0.66 -37.58 -11.71
CA ILE A 256 0.24 -38.11 -10.40
C ILE A 256 0.44 -37.06 -9.28
N PHE A 257 1.52 -36.28 -9.34
CA PHE A 257 1.85 -35.24 -8.35
C PHE A 257 2.04 -33.89 -9.03
N PRO A 258 0.95 -33.12 -9.19
CA PRO A 258 1.01 -31.79 -9.80
C PRO A 258 1.99 -30.88 -9.04
N GLN A 259 2.88 -30.22 -9.78
CA GLN A 259 3.94 -29.39 -9.18
C GLN A 259 3.81 -27.90 -9.52
N ARG A 260 3.07 -27.54 -10.58
CA ARG A 260 3.06 -26.18 -11.13
C ARG A 260 2.56 -25.15 -10.15
N ALA A 261 1.39 -25.38 -9.54
CA ALA A 261 0.85 -24.48 -8.52
C ALA A 261 1.77 -24.37 -7.28
N GLY A 262 2.30 -25.51 -6.78
CA GLY A 262 3.24 -25.50 -5.68
C GLY A 262 4.55 -24.79 -6.01
N SER A 263 5.06 -24.96 -7.23
CA SER A 263 6.26 -24.27 -7.73
C SER A 263 6.04 -22.76 -7.81
N TYR A 264 4.87 -22.34 -8.30
CA TYR A 264 4.48 -20.94 -8.34
C TYR A 264 4.42 -20.31 -6.94
N GLN A 265 3.84 -20.98 -5.96
CA GLN A 265 3.78 -20.51 -4.58
C GLN A 265 5.17 -20.31 -3.98
N ARG A 266 6.09 -21.29 -4.15
CA ARG A 266 7.48 -21.18 -3.68
C ARG A 266 8.22 -20.01 -4.36
N TYR A 267 8.05 -19.85 -5.67
CA TYR A 267 8.64 -18.77 -6.43
C TYR A 267 8.17 -17.40 -5.91
N GLN A 268 6.88 -17.23 -5.68
CA GLN A 268 6.31 -15.97 -5.21
C GLN A 268 6.70 -15.65 -3.77
N GLY A 269 6.83 -16.68 -2.91
CA GLY A 269 7.38 -16.52 -1.58
C GLY A 269 8.80 -15.98 -1.62
N LYS A 270 9.67 -16.63 -2.42
CA LYS A 270 11.06 -16.16 -2.63
C LYS A 270 11.10 -14.74 -3.18
N LYS A 271 10.30 -14.44 -4.20
CA LYS A 271 10.26 -13.11 -4.82
C LYS A 271 9.90 -12.00 -3.82
N LEU A 272 9.06 -12.27 -2.82
CA LEU A 272 8.79 -11.30 -1.77
C LEU A 272 9.99 -11.14 -0.83
N VAL A 273 10.60 -12.25 -0.38
CA VAL A 273 11.77 -12.23 0.51
C VAL A 273 12.93 -11.45 -0.09
N ASP A 274 13.10 -11.48 -1.41
CA ASP A 274 14.17 -10.74 -2.10
C ASP A 274 13.98 -9.19 -2.04
N ARG A 275 12.81 -8.68 -1.64
CA ARG A 275 12.50 -7.24 -1.64
C ARG A 275 11.78 -6.71 -0.39
N PHE A 276 11.37 -7.57 0.52
CA PHE A 276 10.60 -7.21 1.71
C PHE A 276 11.11 -7.99 2.93
N ASP A 277 11.02 -7.43 4.12
CA ASP A 277 11.43 -8.11 5.34
C ASP A 277 10.23 -8.57 6.20
N ALA A 278 10.49 -9.54 7.06
CA ALA A 278 9.47 -10.20 7.88
C ALA A 278 8.90 -9.28 8.96
N TYR A 279 9.69 -8.36 9.51
CA TYR A 279 9.27 -7.45 10.58
C TYR A 279 8.36 -6.36 10.01
N SER A 280 8.74 -5.78 8.89
CA SER A 280 7.86 -4.85 8.15
C SER A 280 6.57 -5.53 7.67
N TYR A 281 6.65 -6.82 7.29
CA TYR A 281 5.44 -7.56 6.92
C TYR A 281 4.50 -7.73 8.11
N LEU A 282 5.03 -8.10 9.30
CA LEU A 282 4.24 -8.14 10.52
C LEU A 282 3.61 -6.79 10.86
N SER A 283 4.37 -5.69 10.70
CA SER A 283 3.86 -4.32 10.88
C SER A 283 2.67 -4.05 9.94
N MET A 284 2.77 -4.45 8.67
CA MET A 284 1.69 -4.28 7.70
C MET A 284 0.45 -5.14 8.02
N LEU A 285 0.61 -6.35 8.57
CA LEU A 285 -0.52 -7.17 9.04
C LEU A 285 -1.23 -6.48 10.21
N ASN A 286 -0.48 -5.96 11.18
CA ASN A 286 -1.04 -5.23 12.32
C ASN A 286 -1.78 -3.94 11.87
N LEU A 287 -1.21 -3.24 10.88
CA LEU A 287 -1.84 -2.06 10.27
C LEU A 287 -3.20 -2.40 9.66
N THR A 288 -3.28 -3.47 8.86
CA THR A 288 -4.56 -3.87 8.23
C THR A 288 -5.59 -4.31 9.24
N ASP A 289 -5.20 -5.04 10.31
CA ASP A 289 -6.11 -5.43 11.39
C ASP A 289 -6.70 -4.21 12.13
N SER A 290 -5.99 -3.07 12.13
CA SER A 290 -6.45 -1.83 12.75
C SER A 290 -7.57 -1.14 11.99
N HIS A 291 -7.81 -1.52 10.72
CA HIS A 291 -8.76 -0.81 9.86
C HIS A 291 -10.21 -0.96 10.33
N ASN A 292 -10.77 0.13 10.79
CA ASN A 292 -12.19 0.28 11.14
C ASN A 292 -12.51 1.78 11.22
N VAL A 293 -13.12 2.30 10.18
CA VAL A 293 -13.47 3.73 10.13
C VAL A 293 -14.49 4.14 11.18
N GLY A 294 -15.30 3.18 11.67
CA GLY A 294 -16.35 3.42 12.67
C GLY A 294 -15.85 3.53 14.10
N ARG A 295 -14.57 3.15 14.40
CA ARG A 295 -14.02 3.14 15.76
C ARG A 295 -14.05 4.56 16.35
N TYR A 296 -14.74 4.72 17.49
CA TYR A 296 -14.97 6.02 18.17
C TYR A 296 -15.76 7.05 17.36
N ARG A 297 -16.48 6.62 16.29
CA ARG A 297 -17.34 7.51 15.48
C ARG A 297 -18.80 7.08 15.43
N GLY A 298 -19.19 6.15 16.32
CA GLY A 298 -20.58 5.69 16.41
C GLY A 298 -20.98 4.63 15.38
N GLY A 299 -20.01 3.97 14.77
CA GLY A 299 -20.20 2.90 13.77
C GLY A 299 -19.70 3.31 12.37
N VAL A 300 -19.59 2.31 11.48
CA VAL A 300 -19.03 2.52 10.15
C VAL A 300 -19.94 3.38 9.27
N GLU A 301 -21.25 3.24 9.41
CA GLU A 301 -22.22 4.03 8.68
C GLU A 301 -22.05 5.53 8.97
N LYS A 302 -22.04 5.90 10.26
CA LYS A 302 -21.86 7.30 10.67
C LYS A 302 -20.49 7.86 10.28
N ALA A 303 -19.47 7.03 10.29
CA ALA A 303 -18.15 7.45 9.83
C ALA A 303 -18.14 7.75 8.33
N MET A 304 -18.79 6.93 7.52
CA MET A 304 -18.87 7.12 6.07
C MET A 304 -19.70 8.34 5.68
N GLU A 305 -20.69 8.74 6.47
CA GLU A 305 -21.45 9.99 6.27
C GLU A 305 -20.56 11.25 6.36
N MET A 306 -19.37 11.16 6.95
CA MET A 306 -18.40 12.27 7.05
C MET A 306 -17.63 12.52 5.75
N VAL A 307 -17.66 11.59 4.80
CA VAL A 307 -16.98 11.75 3.50
C VAL A 307 -17.74 12.78 2.66
N THR A 308 -17.05 13.84 2.24
CA THR A 308 -17.61 14.91 1.39
C THR A 308 -17.13 14.86 -0.05
N ALA A 309 -16.13 14.03 -0.32
CA ALA A 309 -15.56 13.85 -1.65
C ALA A 309 -16.58 13.20 -2.61
N ASN A 310 -16.55 13.60 -3.89
CA ASN A 310 -17.24 12.85 -4.94
C ASN A 310 -16.61 11.46 -5.05
N THR A 311 -17.35 10.42 -4.68
CA THR A 311 -16.77 9.10 -4.40
C THR A 311 -17.28 8.05 -5.37
N VAL A 312 -16.35 7.21 -5.85
CA VAL A 312 -16.66 5.98 -6.58
C VAL A 312 -16.04 4.79 -5.85
N CYS A 313 -16.88 3.83 -5.47
CA CYS A 313 -16.47 2.55 -4.90
C CYS A 313 -16.44 1.49 -6.00
N VAL A 314 -15.31 0.88 -6.25
CA VAL A 314 -15.12 -0.09 -7.33
C VAL A 314 -14.88 -1.48 -6.76
N GLY A 315 -15.77 -2.42 -7.11
CA GLY A 315 -15.64 -3.84 -6.80
C GLY A 315 -15.02 -4.61 -7.97
N ILE A 316 -14.49 -5.79 -7.69
CA ILE A 316 -14.02 -6.75 -8.69
C ILE A 316 -14.88 -7.99 -8.56
N ASP A 317 -15.51 -8.43 -9.65
CA ASP A 317 -16.49 -9.52 -9.65
C ASP A 317 -15.95 -10.84 -9.09
N SER A 318 -14.67 -11.13 -9.27
CA SER A 318 -14.01 -12.36 -8.81
C SER A 318 -13.20 -12.21 -7.51
N ASP A 319 -13.25 -11.05 -6.84
CA ASP A 319 -12.50 -10.80 -5.61
C ASP A 319 -13.08 -11.60 -4.42
N GLY A 320 -12.32 -12.61 -3.96
CA GLY A 320 -12.67 -13.39 -2.78
C GLY A 320 -12.15 -12.83 -1.46
N LEU A 321 -11.22 -11.85 -1.50
CA LEU A 321 -10.69 -11.22 -0.29
C LEU A 321 -11.60 -10.08 0.19
N PHE A 322 -11.97 -9.19 -0.73
CA PHE A 322 -12.93 -8.10 -0.50
C PHE A 322 -14.07 -8.20 -1.51
N PRO A 323 -15.05 -9.09 -1.28
CA PRO A 323 -16.14 -9.33 -2.20
C PRO A 323 -16.98 -8.06 -2.45
N THR A 324 -17.61 -7.98 -3.61
CA THR A 324 -18.31 -6.78 -4.10
C THR A 324 -19.39 -6.24 -3.16
N CYS A 325 -19.92 -7.05 -2.26
CA CYS A 325 -20.87 -6.59 -1.23
C CYS A 325 -20.27 -5.53 -0.30
N GLU A 326 -18.94 -5.55 -0.07
CA GLU A 326 -18.26 -4.57 0.77
C GLU A 326 -18.23 -3.19 0.09
N GLN A 327 -17.93 -3.13 -1.22
CA GLN A 327 -17.91 -1.87 -1.95
C GLN A 327 -19.32 -1.34 -2.21
N LYS A 328 -20.29 -2.24 -2.43
CA LYS A 328 -21.73 -1.88 -2.50
C LYS A 328 -22.20 -1.27 -1.19
N PHE A 329 -21.80 -1.86 -0.05
CA PHE A 329 -22.11 -1.33 1.27
C PHE A 329 -21.52 0.08 1.47
N MET A 330 -20.25 0.30 1.10
CA MET A 330 -19.64 1.64 1.19
C MET A 330 -20.38 2.68 0.32
N ALA A 331 -20.69 2.32 -0.92
CA ALA A 331 -21.43 3.22 -1.82
C ALA A 331 -22.84 3.57 -1.34
N GLN A 332 -23.49 2.69 -0.56
CA GLN A 332 -24.80 2.96 0.05
C GLN A 332 -24.74 3.96 1.22
N HIS A 333 -23.60 4.05 1.92
CA HIS A 333 -23.48 4.85 3.13
C HIS A 333 -22.61 6.11 2.97
N ILE A 334 -21.81 6.20 1.92
CA ILE A 334 -21.08 7.45 1.59
C ILE A 334 -22.04 8.36 0.80
N PRO A 335 -22.29 9.60 1.25
CA PRO A 335 -23.23 10.49 0.59
C PRO A 335 -22.89 10.74 -0.89
N GLY A 336 -23.80 10.43 -1.79
CA GLY A 336 -23.64 10.65 -3.22
C GLY A 336 -22.66 9.70 -3.92
N ALA A 337 -22.11 8.70 -3.22
CA ALA A 337 -21.18 7.76 -3.81
C ALA A 337 -21.85 6.84 -4.85
N LYS A 338 -21.07 6.45 -5.85
CA LYS A 338 -21.46 5.49 -6.87
C LYS A 338 -20.73 4.16 -6.67
N TYR A 339 -21.42 3.07 -6.98
CA TYR A 339 -20.80 1.75 -7.10
C TYR A 339 -20.55 1.45 -8.58
N MET A 340 -19.34 1.00 -8.87
CA MET A 340 -18.94 0.48 -10.17
C MET A 340 -18.31 -0.90 -10.00
N GLU A 341 -18.39 -1.73 -11.03
CA GLU A 341 -17.82 -3.08 -11.00
C GLU A 341 -16.89 -3.26 -12.19
N ILE A 342 -15.72 -3.84 -11.95
CA ILE A 342 -14.81 -4.27 -13.01
C ILE A 342 -14.77 -5.79 -13.06
N THR A 343 -14.64 -6.32 -14.27
CA THR A 343 -14.53 -7.77 -14.51
C THR A 343 -13.07 -8.16 -14.61
N SER A 344 -12.65 -9.15 -13.83
CA SER A 344 -11.31 -9.71 -13.90
C SER A 344 -11.32 -11.19 -13.53
N ALA A 345 -10.57 -12.00 -14.25
CA ALA A 345 -10.31 -13.39 -13.87
C ALA A 345 -9.25 -13.53 -12.75
N PHE A 346 -8.62 -12.43 -12.32
CA PHE A 346 -7.46 -12.45 -11.44
C PHE A 346 -7.78 -12.21 -9.96
N GLY A 347 -9.06 -12.15 -9.59
CA GLY A 347 -9.46 -11.91 -8.21
C GLY A 347 -9.08 -10.51 -7.74
N HIS A 348 -8.64 -10.41 -6.49
CA HIS A 348 -8.24 -9.15 -5.86
C HIS A 348 -7.19 -8.36 -6.64
N ASP A 349 -6.24 -9.05 -7.29
CA ASP A 349 -5.19 -8.37 -8.09
C ASP A 349 -5.74 -7.69 -9.36
N GLY A 350 -7.03 -7.83 -9.69
CA GLY A 350 -7.68 -7.15 -10.81
C GLY A 350 -7.49 -5.63 -10.78
N PHE A 351 -7.44 -4.97 -9.60
CA PHE A 351 -7.21 -3.52 -9.54
C PHE A 351 -5.82 -3.10 -10.05
N LEU A 352 -4.86 -4.01 -10.11
CA LEU A 352 -3.53 -3.77 -10.69
C LEU A 352 -3.50 -4.03 -12.19
N LEU A 353 -4.36 -4.92 -12.68
CA LEU A 353 -4.30 -5.46 -14.04
C LEU A 353 -5.33 -4.82 -14.99
N GLU A 354 -6.52 -4.51 -14.48
CA GLU A 354 -7.65 -4.02 -15.29
C GLU A 354 -7.62 -2.49 -15.46
N TRP A 355 -6.46 -1.94 -15.76
CA TRP A 355 -6.22 -0.52 -15.84
C TRP A 355 -7.14 0.23 -16.82
N LYS A 356 -7.57 -0.42 -17.93
CA LYS A 356 -8.48 0.19 -18.90
C LYS A 356 -9.83 0.49 -18.28
N GLN A 357 -10.41 -0.49 -17.58
CA GLN A 357 -11.68 -0.33 -16.90
C GLN A 357 -11.60 0.75 -15.81
N ILE A 358 -10.48 0.80 -15.06
CA ILE A 358 -10.26 1.83 -14.04
C ILE A 358 -10.16 3.23 -14.69
N LYS A 359 -9.41 3.35 -15.78
CA LYS A 359 -9.33 4.58 -16.55
C LYS A 359 -10.71 5.04 -17.01
N ASP A 360 -11.49 4.13 -17.64
CA ASP A 360 -12.82 4.43 -18.17
C ASP A 360 -13.78 4.91 -17.06
N ILE A 361 -13.68 4.33 -15.85
CA ILE A 361 -14.43 4.80 -14.67
C ILE A 361 -14.03 6.22 -14.29
N VAL A 362 -12.72 6.51 -14.18
CA VAL A 362 -12.25 7.83 -13.80
C VAL A 362 -12.67 8.91 -14.82
N GLU A 363 -12.63 8.57 -16.11
CA GLU A 363 -13.03 9.48 -17.20
C GLU A 363 -14.55 9.69 -17.25
N SER A 364 -15.33 8.60 -17.20
CA SER A 364 -16.81 8.68 -17.30
C SER A 364 -17.45 9.43 -16.12
N GLU A 365 -16.82 9.36 -14.94
CA GLU A 365 -17.29 10.04 -13.74
C GLU A 365 -16.67 11.45 -13.57
N ASN A 366 -15.85 11.91 -14.52
CA ASN A 366 -15.18 13.22 -14.50
C ASN A 366 -14.41 13.49 -13.20
N LEU A 367 -13.66 12.50 -12.72
CA LEU A 367 -12.97 12.58 -11.42
C LEU A 367 -11.65 13.34 -11.49
N ILE A 368 -11.10 13.56 -12.70
CA ILE A 368 -9.89 14.33 -12.89
C ILE A 368 -9.87 15.08 -14.23
#